data_4a46e3af0c999320f8abb3c99dd25ea6
#
_entry.id   4a46e3af0c999320f8abb3c99dd25ea6
#
_cell.length_a   1.000
_cell.length_b   1.000
_cell.length_c   1.000
_cell.angle_alpha   90.00
_cell.angle_beta   90.00
_cell.angle_gamma   90.00
#
_symmetry.space_group_name_H-M   'P 1'
#
loop_
_entity.id
_entity.type
_entity.pdbx_description
1 polymer ?
#
loop_
_entity_poly.entity_id
_entity_poly.type
_entity_poly.pdbx_seq_one_letter_code
_entity_poly.pdbx_strand_id
1 'polypeptide(L)'
;MCGIFAYIGEDTHAALLALSGLKSLEYRGYDSWGIAVTSPDGLFVKKSLGKISDVSEDTFAPVLGTVALGHSRWATHGGVTEMNAHPHMNKAKTIAVVHNGIIENHQELRAFLTAELGGGDPALFVSETDTEVIPHLIDYYMTREKKSFENAFVAAVLRMKGRSAIVAMRTGDDYLLATRDGSPLVLGASDEGMYLASDVPAFLDKTNMVNYLNDHEYVKVSAHEYVIKNVTTGKVVLPKLEKVTWMKEQATKEGYDHYMLKEIMEQPDALARALIQDEEKLVRIADLMRAHHVMFTGCGTASKMGMIGAYFFGRIGEKFIVPFFSSEFPVYERWLDDHALLFAVSQSGETADVLEAMRAVQKKGTKLVSLLNVVGSSIDRMSDEVLFINAGPERAVASTKAATAQIAVLFLLAHAYAGDFPKGRELLRDVIAQVNDWLHDEFVGGLRRVAEQFQHAQDIYIIGRGVHYPVALESAIKIQEVSYIHAEGFAGGELKHGPIALIGEGTPCIAFIPNDETKDDMVSNATELKARGGYIIGVSPVHHPIFDEWIAVPDVGMLSSIPSIIAIQILAYHLSVLRGNNPDMPRNLAKSVTVK
;
A
#
# COMPACT_ATOMS: atom_id res chain seq x y z
N MET A 1 -4.08 4.51 -6.08
CA MET A 1 -3.96 5.76 -5.28
C MET A 1 -3.24 6.82 -6.06
N CYS A 2 -3.59 8.07 -5.84
CA CYS A 2 -2.94 9.19 -6.52
C CYS A 2 -1.71 9.70 -5.75
N GLY A 3 -0.77 10.36 -6.46
CA GLY A 3 0.36 11.06 -5.86
C GLY A 3 0.17 12.57 -5.93
N ILE A 4 0.28 13.24 -4.79
CA ILE A 4 0.33 14.70 -4.69
C ILE A 4 1.77 15.12 -4.43
N PHE A 5 2.23 16.16 -5.10
CA PHE A 5 3.43 16.91 -4.77
C PHE A 5 3.15 18.41 -4.88
N ALA A 6 3.64 19.18 -3.94
CA ALA A 6 3.65 20.64 -4.00
C ALA A 6 4.95 21.20 -3.43
N TYR A 7 5.36 22.33 -3.98
CA TYR A 7 6.54 23.08 -3.57
C TYR A 7 6.21 24.57 -3.49
N ILE A 8 6.77 25.22 -2.50
CA ILE A 8 6.85 26.66 -2.38
C ILE A 8 8.19 27.05 -1.75
N GLY A 9 8.96 27.88 -2.41
CA GLY A 9 10.31 28.24 -1.93
C GLY A 9 11.00 29.25 -2.83
N GLU A 10 12.33 29.27 -2.78
CA GLU A 10 13.17 30.21 -3.54
C GLU A 10 13.56 29.70 -4.91
N ASP A 11 13.50 28.38 -5.15
CA ASP A 11 13.85 27.81 -6.44
C ASP A 11 12.82 28.17 -7.52
N THR A 12 13.28 28.87 -8.54
CA THR A 12 12.45 29.30 -9.68
C THR A 12 12.10 28.16 -10.64
N HIS A 13 12.66 26.97 -10.46
CA HIS A 13 12.37 25.77 -11.24
C HIS A 13 11.38 24.84 -10.53
N ALA A 14 10.40 25.39 -9.82
CA ALA A 14 9.38 24.63 -9.10
C ALA A 14 8.68 23.56 -9.97
N ALA A 15 8.55 23.80 -11.28
CA ALA A 15 8.02 22.83 -12.24
C ALA A 15 8.86 21.55 -12.31
N LEU A 16 10.19 21.66 -12.33
CA LEU A 16 11.11 20.52 -12.37
C LEU A 16 11.12 19.77 -11.02
N LEU A 17 11.01 20.49 -9.90
CA LEU A 17 10.84 19.87 -8.58
C LEU A 17 9.55 19.05 -8.53
N ALA A 18 8.45 19.59 -9.06
CA ALA A 18 7.18 18.87 -9.14
C ALA A 18 7.28 17.64 -10.05
N LEU A 19 7.95 17.74 -11.19
CA LEU A 19 8.20 16.61 -12.08
C LEU A 19 9.00 15.50 -11.36
N SER A 20 10.11 15.85 -10.70
CA SER A 20 10.95 14.90 -9.96
C SER A 20 10.19 14.24 -8.81
N GLY A 21 9.46 15.04 -8.03
CA GLY A 21 8.64 14.55 -6.92
C GLY A 21 7.55 13.57 -7.39
N LEU A 22 6.85 13.91 -8.48
CA LEU A 22 5.83 13.02 -9.06
C LEU A 22 6.43 11.74 -9.66
N LYS A 23 7.61 11.79 -10.29
CA LYS A 23 8.31 10.58 -10.74
C LYS A 23 8.61 9.64 -9.57
N SER A 24 8.94 10.18 -8.41
CA SER A 24 9.15 9.40 -7.19
C SER A 24 7.85 8.83 -6.61
N LEU A 25 6.68 9.39 -6.97
CA LEU A 25 5.34 8.95 -6.53
C LEU A 25 4.57 8.16 -7.60
N GLU A 26 5.16 7.86 -8.76
CA GLU A 26 4.47 7.19 -9.87
C GLU A 26 3.83 5.85 -9.46
N TYR A 27 4.42 5.12 -8.52
CA TYR A 27 3.85 3.88 -7.96
C TYR A 27 2.47 4.07 -7.32
N ARG A 28 2.06 5.32 -7.07
CA ARG A 28 0.74 5.66 -6.50
C ARG A 28 -0.32 5.90 -7.58
N GLY A 29 0.07 6.29 -8.79
CA GLY A 29 -0.87 6.53 -9.89
C GLY A 29 -0.13 6.84 -11.19
N TYR A 30 -0.58 6.26 -12.28
CA TYR A 30 0.08 6.33 -13.59
C TYR A 30 -0.88 6.37 -14.79
N ASP A 31 -2.18 6.65 -14.55
CA ASP A 31 -3.19 6.76 -15.62
C ASP A 31 -3.12 8.13 -16.31
N SER A 32 -2.88 9.17 -15.56
CA SER A 32 -2.66 10.54 -16.04
C SER A 32 -1.91 11.37 -15.01
N TRP A 33 -1.36 12.49 -15.45
CA TRP A 33 -0.64 13.42 -14.60
C TRP A 33 -0.91 14.87 -14.99
N GLY A 34 -0.56 15.79 -14.11
CA GLY A 34 -0.52 17.21 -14.42
C GLY A 34 0.23 18.01 -13.38
N ILE A 35 0.76 19.14 -13.85
CA ILE A 35 1.53 20.09 -13.06
C ILE A 35 0.98 21.50 -13.33
N ALA A 36 0.75 22.26 -12.26
CA ALA A 36 0.46 23.68 -12.30
C ALA A 36 1.57 24.47 -11.60
N VAL A 37 1.93 25.62 -12.16
CA VAL A 37 2.99 26.50 -11.64
C VAL A 37 2.48 27.94 -11.66
N THR A 38 2.77 28.70 -10.60
CA THR A 38 2.54 30.15 -10.62
C THR A 38 3.64 30.83 -11.43
N SER A 39 3.26 31.62 -12.42
CA SER A 39 4.16 32.45 -13.22
C SER A 39 3.72 33.91 -13.18
N PRO A 40 4.57 34.85 -13.63
CA PRO A 40 4.18 36.26 -13.73
C PRO A 40 2.91 36.51 -14.58
N ASP A 41 2.66 35.62 -15.54
CA ASP A 41 1.52 35.72 -16.48
C ASP A 41 0.27 34.96 -15.96
N GLY A 42 0.31 34.38 -14.76
CA GLY A 42 -0.79 33.63 -14.15
C GLY A 42 -0.42 32.16 -13.87
N LEU A 43 -1.38 31.24 -13.97
CA LEU A 43 -1.15 29.82 -13.79
C LEU A 43 -0.78 29.14 -15.11
N PHE A 44 0.44 28.60 -15.20
CA PHE A 44 0.79 27.62 -16.21
C PHE A 44 0.27 26.25 -15.78
N VAL A 45 -0.45 25.53 -16.63
CA VAL A 45 -0.96 24.18 -16.35
C VAL A 45 -0.70 23.28 -17.53
N LYS A 46 -0.08 22.12 -17.28
CA LYS A 46 0.09 21.06 -18.27
C LYS A 46 -0.40 19.74 -17.70
N LYS A 47 -1.25 19.05 -18.45
CA LYS A 47 -1.82 17.74 -18.14
C LYS A 47 -1.56 16.78 -19.30
N SER A 48 -1.48 15.48 -19.01
CA SER A 48 -1.40 14.44 -20.04
C SER A 48 -1.81 13.08 -19.50
N LEU A 49 -2.10 12.17 -20.41
CA LEU A 49 -2.33 10.76 -20.10
C LEU A 49 -1.00 10.01 -19.99
N GLY A 50 -1.03 8.87 -19.30
CA GLY A 50 0.10 7.96 -19.17
C GLY A 50 1.03 8.29 -18.02
N LYS A 51 2.24 7.75 -18.09
CA LYS A 51 3.22 7.77 -17.01
C LYS A 51 3.98 9.08 -16.96
N ILE A 52 4.20 9.58 -15.76
CA ILE A 52 5.03 10.78 -15.55
C ILE A 52 6.53 10.50 -15.75
N SER A 53 6.98 9.24 -15.58
CA SER A 53 8.36 8.84 -15.87
C SER A 53 8.78 9.07 -17.32
N ASP A 54 7.84 9.00 -18.26
CA ASP A 54 8.09 9.17 -19.69
C ASP A 54 8.29 10.65 -20.09
N VAL A 55 8.07 11.59 -19.15
CA VAL A 55 8.15 13.02 -19.41
C VAL A 55 9.59 13.52 -19.32
N SER A 56 10.09 14.16 -20.41
CA SER A 56 11.38 14.83 -20.40
C SER A 56 11.38 16.08 -19.55
N GLU A 57 12.49 16.37 -18.88
CA GLU A 57 12.71 17.62 -18.14
C GLU A 57 12.63 18.85 -19.04
N ASP A 58 13.00 18.74 -20.32
CA ASP A 58 12.88 19.81 -21.31
C ASP A 58 11.44 20.34 -21.45
N THR A 59 10.46 19.51 -21.10
CA THR A 59 9.05 19.91 -21.10
C THR A 59 8.76 21.07 -20.15
N PHE A 60 9.47 21.12 -19.02
CA PHE A 60 9.25 22.08 -17.94
C PHE A 60 10.44 23.02 -17.72
N ALA A 61 11.60 22.77 -18.32
CA ALA A 61 12.78 23.63 -18.18
C ALA A 61 12.53 25.12 -18.48
N PRO A 62 11.68 25.51 -19.46
CA PRO A 62 11.38 26.92 -19.70
C PRO A 62 10.31 27.53 -18.77
N VAL A 63 9.70 26.71 -17.88
CA VAL A 63 8.60 27.15 -17.01
C VAL A 63 9.18 27.63 -15.69
N LEU A 64 9.26 28.95 -15.52
CA LEU A 64 9.76 29.56 -14.30
C LEU A 64 8.62 29.91 -13.34
N GLY A 65 8.82 29.62 -12.06
CA GLY A 65 7.92 29.93 -10.96
C GLY A 65 8.41 29.30 -9.67
N THR A 66 8.03 29.89 -8.54
CA THR A 66 8.48 29.49 -7.19
C THR A 66 7.46 28.63 -6.44
N VAL A 67 6.27 28.43 -7.03
CA VAL A 67 5.19 27.61 -6.47
C VAL A 67 4.68 26.65 -7.51
N ALA A 68 4.64 25.37 -7.18
CA ALA A 68 4.11 24.33 -8.05
C ALA A 68 3.20 23.35 -7.30
N LEU A 69 2.15 22.88 -8.00
CA LEU A 69 1.33 21.72 -7.64
C LEU A 69 1.46 20.64 -8.70
N GLY A 70 1.65 19.41 -8.28
CA GLY A 70 1.70 18.26 -9.16
C GLY A 70 0.81 17.13 -8.67
N HIS A 71 0.32 16.33 -9.61
CA HIS A 71 -0.53 15.19 -9.34
C HIS A 71 -0.30 14.05 -10.34
N SER A 72 -0.17 12.84 -9.84
CA SER A 72 -0.23 11.59 -10.62
C SER A 72 -1.50 10.83 -10.23
N ARG A 73 -2.37 10.59 -11.23
CA ARG A 73 -3.73 10.09 -11.00
C ARG A 73 -3.81 8.59 -11.19
N TRP A 74 -4.51 7.94 -10.29
CA TRP A 74 -5.16 6.64 -10.45
C TRP A 74 -6.67 6.88 -10.47
N ALA A 75 -7.31 6.59 -11.61
CA ALA A 75 -8.69 7.01 -11.85
C ALA A 75 -9.68 6.24 -10.97
N THR A 76 -10.50 6.99 -10.21
CA THR A 76 -11.60 6.46 -9.39
C THR A 76 -12.96 6.99 -9.87
N HIS A 77 -13.05 8.29 -10.17
CA HIS A 77 -14.25 8.98 -10.67
C HIS A 77 -13.95 9.67 -12.01
N GLY A 78 -14.76 9.37 -13.02
CA GLY A 78 -14.56 9.83 -14.40
C GLY A 78 -13.49 9.02 -15.15
N GLY A 79 -13.61 8.97 -16.48
CA GLY A 79 -12.70 8.22 -17.35
C GLY A 79 -11.24 8.69 -17.31
N VAL A 80 -10.34 7.92 -17.91
CA VAL A 80 -8.94 8.31 -18.10
C VAL A 80 -8.86 9.25 -19.28
N THR A 81 -9.01 10.55 -19.01
CA THR A 81 -8.95 11.64 -20.01
C THR A 81 -8.10 12.78 -19.47
N GLU A 82 -7.56 13.62 -20.38
CA GLU A 82 -6.78 14.80 -19.97
C GLU A 82 -7.62 15.81 -19.19
N MET A 83 -8.91 15.94 -19.52
CA MET A 83 -9.84 16.81 -18.80
C MET A 83 -10.01 16.38 -17.34
N ASN A 84 -10.03 15.08 -17.10
CA ASN A 84 -10.16 14.48 -15.77
C ASN A 84 -8.83 14.38 -15.00
N ALA A 85 -7.69 14.69 -15.63
CA ALA A 85 -6.41 14.79 -14.92
C ALA A 85 -6.38 16.04 -14.00
N HIS A 86 -5.71 15.93 -12.86
CA HIS A 86 -5.48 17.09 -11.98
C HIS A 86 -4.23 17.86 -12.43
N PRO A 87 -4.09 19.15 -12.04
CA PRO A 87 -4.95 19.97 -11.19
C PRO A 87 -6.26 20.39 -11.86
N HIS A 88 -7.31 20.59 -11.04
CA HIS A 88 -8.54 21.26 -11.47
C HIS A 88 -8.52 22.74 -11.08
N MET A 89 -9.21 23.57 -11.86
CA MET A 89 -9.21 25.02 -11.67
C MET A 89 -10.64 25.55 -11.57
N ASN A 90 -10.79 26.73 -10.92
CA ASN A 90 -12.02 27.51 -11.03
C ASN A 90 -12.18 28.10 -12.43
N LYS A 91 -13.39 28.61 -12.76
CA LYS A 91 -13.70 29.18 -14.08
C LYS A 91 -12.77 30.32 -14.48
N ALA A 92 -12.35 31.14 -13.52
CA ALA A 92 -11.43 32.26 -13.75
C ALA A 92 -9.95 31.83 -13.91
N LYS A 93 -9.62 30.55 -13.73
CA LYS A 93 -8.27 29.97 -13.79
C LYS A 93 -7.28 30.66 -12.81
N THR A 94 -7.79 31.10 -11.67
CA THR A 94 -6.98 31.76 -10.63
C THR A 94 -6.68 30.87 -9.44
N ILE A 95 -7.42 29.78 -9.28
CA ILE A 95 -7.26 28.79 -8.19
C ILE A 95 -7.01 27.44 -8.85
N ALA A 96 -5.94 26.75 -8.45
CA ALA A 96 -5.66 25.39 -8.84
C ALA A 96 -5.64 24.47 -7.61
N VAL A 97 -6.20 23.26 -7.76
CA VAL A 97 -6.35 22.28 -6.68
C VAL A 97 -5.96 20.90 -7.18
N VAL A 98 -5.22 20.18 -6.33
CA VAL A 98 -4.99 18.73 -6.45
C VAL A 98 -5.64 18.02 -5.26
N HIS A 99 -6.14 16.80 -5.49
CA HIS A 99 -6.91 16.07 -4.50
C HIS A 99 -6.68 14.56 -4.63
N ASN A 100 -6.47 13.91 -3.50
CA ASN A 100 -6.52 12.47 -3.32
C ASN A 100 -7.71 12.12 -2.43
N GLY A 101 -8.52 11.17 -2.83
CA GLY A 101 -9.69 10.74 -2.07
C GLY A 101 -10.97 10.77 -2.90
N ILE A 102 -12.11 10.86 -2.23
CA ILE A 102 -13.44 10.92 -2.85
C ILE A 102 -14.29 11.93 -2.08
N ILE A 103 -14.89 12.88 -2.81
CA ILE A 103 -15.90 13.81 -2.26
C ILE A 103 -17.27 13.16 -2.45
N GLU A 104 -17.77 12.49 -1.43
CA GLU A 104 -19.01 11.68 -1.49
C GLU A 104 -20.24 12.50 -1.85
N ASN A 105 -20.31 13.75 -1.41
CA ASN A 105 -21.43 14.65 -1.72
C ASN A 105 -21.17 15.54 -2.95
N HIS A 106 -20.27 15.17 -3.87
CA HIS A 106 -19.91 15.98 -5.04
C HIS A 106 -21.11 16.31 -5.94
N GLN A 107 -22.08 15.41 -6.10
CA GLN A 107 -23.26 15.67 -6.92
C GLN A 107 -24.14 16.80 -6.33
N GLU A 108 -24.34 16.79 -5.01
CA GLU A 108 -25.04 17.88 -4.29
C GLU A 108 -24.30 19.20 -4.47
N LEU A 109 -22.97 19.19 -4.34
CA LEU A 109 -22.13 20.37 -4.50
C LEU A 109 -22.13 20.87 -5.94
N ARG A 110 -22.13 19.99 -6.96
CA ARG A 110 -22.25 20.36 -8.37
C ARG A 110 -23.58 21.08 -8.64
N ALA A 111 -24.68 20.51 -8.17
CA ALA A 111 -26.01 21.12 -8.33
C ALA A 111 -26.07 22.52 -7.69
N PHE A 112 -25.58 22.65 -6.47
CA PHE A 112 -25.48 23.93 -5.75
C PHE A 112 -24.64 24.97 -6.52
N LEU A 113 -23.43 24.60 -6.93
CA LEU A 113 -22.51 25.50 -7.64
C LEU A 113 -23.01 25.89 -9.03
N THR A 114 -23.66 24.98 -9.75
CA THR A 114 -24.32 25.29 -11.03
C THR A 114 -25.38 26.38 -10.86
N ALA A 115 -26.18 26.33 -9.80
CA ALA A 115 -27.18 27.36 -9.50
C ALA A 115 -26.52 28.68 -9.13
N GLU A 116 -25.54 28.68 -8.23
CA GLU A 116 -24.98 29.88 -7.61
C GLU A 116 -23.93 30.62 -8.47
N LEU A 117 -23.08 29.87 -9.19
CA LEU A 117 -22.00 30.42 -10.02
C LEU A 117 -22.28 30.30 -11.53
N GLY A 118 -22.93 29.22 -11.93
CA GLY A 118 -23.21 28.91 -13.34
C GLY A 118 -24.47 29.58 -13.86
N GLY A 119 -25.31 30.20 -13.01
CA GLY A 119 -26.60 30.73 -13.45
C GLY A 119 -27.54 29.65 -13.99
N GLY A 120 -27.36 28.40 -13.56
CA GLY A 120 -28.09 27.22 -14.03
C GLY A 120 -27.42 26.48 -15.20
N ASP A 121 -26.28 26.97 -15.69
CA ASP A 121 -25.53 26.34 -16.80
C ASP A 121 -24.60 25.23 -16.28
N PRO A 122 -24.82 23.94 -16.63
CA PRO A 122 -23.93 22.84 -16.28
C PRO A 122 -22.52 22.96 -16.86
N ALA A 123 -22.30 23.81 -17.90
CA ALA A 123 -21.00 24.06 -18.49
C ALA A 123 -20.01 24.78 -17.54
N LEU A 124 -20.40 25.05 -16.29
CA LEU A 124 -19.48 25.45 -15.24
C LEU A 124 -18.38 24.39 -15.02
N PHE A 125 -18.74 23.11 -15.14
CA PHE A 125 -17.84 21.98 -14.95
C PHE A 125 -17.39 21.40 -16.29
N VAL A 126 -16.08 21.17 -16.42
CA VAL A 126 -15.47 20.64 -17.65
C VAL A 126 -15.01 19.20 -17.50
N SER A 127 -14.93 18.68 -16.26
CA SER A 127 -14.54 17.32 -15.98
C SER A 127 -15.67 16.51 -15.35
N GLU A 128 -15.48 15.19 -15.34
CA GLU A 128 -16.39 14.23 -14.68
C GLU A 128 -15.98 13.93 -13.23
N THR A 129 -14.84 14.49 -12.76
CA THR A 129 -14.29 14.17 -11.45
C THR A 129 -15.09 14.84 -10.32
N ASP A 130 -15.07 14.23 -9.18
CA ASP A 130 -15.57 14.80 -7.93
C ASP A 130 -14.73 16.01 -7.47
N THR A 131 -13.46 16.04 -7.82
CA THR A 131 -12.47 17.04 -7.40
C THR A 131 -12.79 18.46 -7.92
N GLU A 132 -13.36 18.59 -9.10
CA GLU A 132 -13.58 19.90 -9.71
C GLU A 132 -14.54 20.79 -8.90
N VAL A 133 -15.35 20.21 -8.00
CA VAL A 133 -16.19 21.00 -7.09
C VAL A 133 -15.36 21.87 -6.14
N ILE A 134 -14.12 21.45 -5.81
CA ILE A 134 -13.30 22.12 -4.77
C ILE A 134 -12.90 23.54 -5.18
N PRO A 135 -12.22 23.78 -6.33
CA PRO A 135 -11.84 25.15 -6.73
C PRO A 135 -13.05 26.04 -6.97
N HIS A 136 -14.17 25.49 -7.46
CA HIS A 136 -15.41 26.26 -7.61
C HIS A 136 -16.06 26.60 -6.27
N LEU A 137 -16.01 25.71 -5.29
CA LEU A 137 -16.55 25.97 -3.96
C LEU A 137 -15.73 27.03 -3.21
N ILE A 138 -14.41 27.01 -3.34
CA ILE A 138 -13.52 28.06 -2.81
C ILE A 138 -13.86 29.39 -3.49
N ASP A 139 -14.01 29.42 -4.82
CA ASP A 139 -14.37 30.62 -5.57
C ASP A 139 -15.74 31.17 -5.15
N TYR A 140 -16.73 30.31 -4.93
CA TYR A 140 -18.03 30.68 -4.38
C TYR A 140 -17.88 31.44 -3.05
N TYR A 141 -17.15 30.89 -2.09
CA TYR A 141 -16.97 31.53 -0.78
C TYR A 141 -16.19 32.84 -0.88
N MET A 142 -15.25 32.95 -1.82
CA MET A 142 -14.51 34.21 -2.04
C MET A 142 -15.37 35.28 -2.71
N THR A 143 -16.10 34.92 -3.75
CA THR A 143 -16.81 35.89 -4.59
C THR A 143 -18.18 36.26 -4.04
N ARG A 144 -18.93 35.31 -3.50
CA ARG A 144 -20.29 35.52 -2.96
C ARG A 144 -20.27 35.88 -1.48
N GLU A 145 -19.44 35.19 -0.67
CA GLU A 145 -19.39 35.43 0.77
C GLU A 145 -18.24 36.34 1.21
N LYS A 146 -17.44 36.85 0.25
CA LYS A 146 -16.34 37.80 0.48
C LYS A 146 -15.29 37.31 1.50
N LYS A 147 -15.09 36.00 1.59
CA LYS A 147 -14.06 35.40 2.45
C LYS A 147 -12.67 35.58 1.83
N SER A 148 -11.63 35.64 2.68
CA SER A 148 -10.24 35.47 2.26
C SER A 148 -10.03 34.07 1.66
N PHE A 149 -8.95 33.87 0.89
CA PHE A 149 -8.65 32.54 0.30
C PHE A 149 -8.53 31.45 1.40
N GLU A 150 -7.83 31.75 2.52
CA GLU A 150 -7.73 30.83 3.67
C GLU A 150 -9.11 30.48 4.25
N ASN A 151 -9.96 31.48 4.53
CA ASN A 151 -11.28 31.24 5.11
C ASN A 151 -12.25 30.57 4.11
N ALA A 152 -12.11 30.83 2.82
CA ALA A 152 -12.88 30.18 1.77
C ALA A 152 -12.49 28.70 1.62
N PHE A 153 -11.19 28.41 1.71
CA PHE A 153 -10.67 27.04 1.70
C PHE A 153 -11.22 26.24 2.89
N VAL A 154 -11.14 26.78 4.10
CA VAL A 154 -11.67 26.13 5.31
C VAL A 154 -13.19 25.92 5.20
N ALA A 155 -13.94 26.91 4.71
CA ALA A 155 -15.39 26.77 4.51
C ALA A 155 -15.73 25.69 3.46
N ALA A 156 -14.95 25.57 2.39
CA ALA A 156 -15.08 24.53 1.40
C ALA A 156 -14.83 23.14 2.01
N VAL A 157 -13.75 22.99 2.78
CA VAL A 157 -13.39 21.73 3.47
C VAL A 157 -14.50 21.28 4.41
N LEU A 158 -15.05 22.20 5.23
CA LEU A 158 -16.13 21.88 6.18
C LEU A 158 -17.45 21.46 5.50
N ARG A 159 -17.67 21.83 4.25
CA ARG A 159 -18.88 21.47 3.50
C ARG A 159 -18.78 20.15 2.76
N MET A 160 -17.56 19.73 2.45
CA MET A 160 -17.31 18.45 1.77
C MET A 160 -17.47 17.28 2.74
N LYS A 161 -17.88 16.11 2.21
CA LYS A 161 -17.97 14.84 2.93
C LYS A 161 -17.09 13.81 2.22
N GLY A 162 -16.49 12.92 2.99
CA GLY A 162 -15.64 11.85 2.46
C GLY A 162 -14.18 12.04 2.83
N ARG A 163 -13.34 11.15 2.32
CA ARG A 163 -11.89 11.12 2.61
C ARG A 163 -11.14 11.97 1.60
N SER A 164 -10.22 12.81 2.05
CA SER A 164 -9.50 13.73 1.19
C SER A 164 -8.09 14.08 1.69
N ALA A 165 -7.18 14.34 0.75
CA ALA A 165 -6.01 15.17 0.94
C ALA A 165 -6.01 16.20 -0.19
N ILE A 166 -6.00 17.47 0.16
CA ILE A 166 -6.20 18.57 -0.78
C ILE A 166 -5.04 19.54 -0.64
N VAL A 167 -4.48 19.98 -1.77
CA VAL A 167 -3.56 21.12 -1.81
C VAL A 167 -4.10 22.13 -2.82
N ALA A 168 -4.17 23.38 -2.40
CA ALA A 168 -4.68 24.48 -3.21
C ALA A 168 -3.68 25.63 -3.29
N MET A 169 -3.57 26.23 -4.46
CA MET A 169 -2.85 27.50 -4.70
C MET A 169 -3.73 28.50 -5.42
N ARG A 170 -3.43 29.78 -5.24
CA ARG A 170 -4.09 30.88 -5.94
C ARG A 170 -3.07 31.84 -6.53
N THR A 171 -3.33 32.35 -7.72
CA THR A 171 -2.51 33.42 -8.32
C THR A 171 -2.46 34.66 -7.43
N GLY A 172 -1.25 35.19 -7.24
CA GLY A 172 -1.02 36.42 -6.44
C GLY A 172 -0.90 36.20 -4.95
N ASP A 173 -1.08 34.97 -4.45
CA ASP A 173 -0.75 34.61 -3.08
C ASP A 173 0.65 33.98 -3.00
N ASP A 174 1.34 34.22 -1.89
CA ASP A 174 2.67 33.72 -1.55
C ASP A 174 2.62 32.52 -0.57
N TYR A 175 1.50 31.81 -0.57
CA TYR A 175 1.30 30.64 0.29
C TYR A 175 0.42 29.56 -0.38
N LEU A 176 0.61 28.34 0.06
CA LEU A 176 -0.24 27.19 -0.24
C LEU A 176 -1.17 26.91 0.94
N LEU A 177 -2.33 26.34 0.66
CA LEU A 177 -3.23 25.75 1.65
C LEU A 177 -3.36 24.26 1.42
N ALA A 178 -3.25 23.48 2.49
CA ALA A 178 -3.42 22.04 2.39
C ALA A 178 -4.17 21.50 3.61
N THR A 179 -4.91 20.42 3.40
CA THR A 179 -5.63 19.70 4.45
C THR A 179 -5.65 18.21 4.17
N ARG A 180 -5.89 17.44 5.21
CA ARG A 180 -6.17 16.01 5.05
C ARG A 180 -7.31 15.54 5.97
N ASP A 181 -8.03 14.55 5.49
CA ASP A 181 -8.94 13.71 6.25
C ASP A 181 -8.93 12.30 5.63
N GLY A 182 -8.22 11.38 6.28
CA GLY A 182 -8.12 9.98 5.86
C GLY A 182 -7.14 9.66 4.73
N SER A 183 -6.80 10.59 3.83
CA SER A 183 -5.76 10.39 2.80
C SER A 183 -4.42 10.97 3.27
N PRO A 184 -3.26 10.31 3.03
CA PRO A 184 -1.98 10.78 3.57
C PRO A 184 -1.51 12.09 2.92
N LEU A 185 -0.96 12.99 3.77
CA LEU A 185 -0.28 14.21 3.35
C LEU A 185 0.80 14.57 4.38
N VAL A 186 2.02 14.79 3.88
CA VAL A 186 3.22 15.06 4.68
C VAL A 186 3.81 16.40 4.27
N LEU A 187 4.19 17.21 5.25
CA LEU A 187 4.96 18.42 5.05
C LEU A 187 6.44 18.14 5.24
N GLY A 188 7.29 18.51 4.28
CA GLY A 188 8.74 18.55 4.39
C GLY A 188 9.21 19.99 4.54
N ALA A 189 10.09 20.26 5.50
CA ALA A 189 10.65 21.58 5.73
C ALA A 189 12.16 21.60 5.46
N SER A 190 12.63 22.59 4.68
CA SER A 190 14.04 22.88 4.45
C SER A 190 14.30 24.39 4.45
N ASP A 191 15.57 24.78 4.47
CA ASP A 191 15.96 26.20 4.36
C ASP A 191 15.66 26.78 2.96
N GLU A 192 15.60 25.94 1.93
CA GLU A 192 15.36 26.35 0.53
C GLU A 192 13.86 26.42 0.16
N GLY A 193 12.99 25.90 1.02
CA GLY A 193 11.54 25.89 0.80
C GLY A 193 10.81 24.76 1.47
N MET A 194 9.50 24.72 1.26
CA MET A 194 8.58 23.77 1.86
C MET A 194 7.97 22.86 0.80
N TYR A 195 7.75 21.63 1.19
CA TYR A 195 7.23 20.55 0.35
C TYR A 195 5.97 19.98 0.99
N LEU A 196 4.98 19.65 0.17
CA LEU A 196 3.81 18.87 0.58
C LEU A 196 3.70 17.68 -0.38
N ALA A 197 3.61 16.48 0.17
CA ALA A 197 3.48 15.30 -0.67
C ALA A 197 2.62 14.21 -0.02
N SER A 198 2.10 13.31 -0.85
CA SER A 198 1.39 12.12 -0.37
C SER A 198 2.30 11.11 0.32
N ASP A 199 3.62 11.19 0.07
CA ASP A 199 4.61 10.31 0.67
C ASP A 199 6.00 10.97 0.67
N VAL A 200 6.82 10.64 1.65
CA VAL A 200 8.15 11.23 1.90
C VAL A 200 9.15 11.06 0.73
N PRO A 201 9.19 9.92 -0.02
CA PRO A 201 10.11 9.75 -1.14
C PRO A 201 10.08 10.85 -2.19
N ALA A 202 8.99 11.62 -2.26
CA ALA A 202 8.82 12.71 -3.21
C ALA A 202 9.80 13.87 -3.02
N PHE A 203 10.29 14.09 -1.80
CA PHE A 203 11.18 15.19 -1.44
C PHE A 203 12.33 14.78 -0.51
N LEU A 204 12.59 13.48 -0.33
CA LEU A 204 13.59 12.99 0.61
C LEU A 204 15.03 13.41 0.25
N ASP A 205 15.31 13.72 -1.01
CA ASP A 205 16.57 14.29 -1.48
C ASP A 205 16.74 15.78 -1.12
N LYS A 206 15.68 16.44 -0.70
CA LYS A 206 15.65 17.85 -0.32
C LYS A 206 15.61 18.04 1.19
N THR A 207 14.83 17.22 1.88
CA THR A 207 14.74 17.26 3.33
C THR A 207 14.27 15.92 3.90
N ASN A 208 14.82 15.56 5.06
CA ASN A 208 14.35 14.44 5.87
C ASN A 208 13.62 14.90 7.16
N MET A 209 13.39 16.21 7.29
CA MET A 209 12.61 16.76 8.39
C MET A 209 11.14 16.88 7.95
N VAL A 210 10.27 16.10 8.57
CA VAL A 210 8.88 15.96 8.14
C VAL A 210 7.89 16.26 9.27
N ASN A 211 6.71 16.72 8.89
CA ASN A 211 5.56 16.81 9.77
C ASN A 211 4.38 16.06 9.09
N TYR A 212 3.88 15.01 9.72
CA TYR A 212 2.68 14.32 9.25
C TYR A 212 1.43 15.06 9.70
N LEU A 213 0.63 15.57 8.77
CA LEU A 213 -0.65 16.18 9.10
C LEU A 213 -1.61 15.14 9.67
N ASN A 214 -2.39 15.50 10.69
CA ASN A 214 -3.47 14.67 11.22
C ASN A 214 -4.80 14.95 10.51
N ASP A 215 -5.77 14.07 10.70
CA ASP A 215 -7.13 14.31 10.21
C ASP A 215 -7.71 15.58 10.86
N HIS A 216 -8.49 16.31 10.08
CA HIS A 216 -9.08 17.61 10.47
C HIS A 216 -8.07 18.73 10.75
N GLU A 217 -6.84 18.61 10.27
CA GLU A 217 -5.87 19.69 10.26
C GLU A 217 -5.78 20.31 8.87
N TYR A 218 -5.54 21.63 8.84
CA TYR A 218 -5.07 22.30 7.65
C TYR A 218 -3.78 23.06 7.93
N VAL A 219 -2.97 23.21 6.92
CA VAL A 219 -1.72 23.95 6.99
C VAL A 219 -1.72 25.08 5.97
N LYS A 220 -1.28 26.25 6.41
CA LYS A 220 -0.89 27.37 5.57
C LYS A 220 0.62 27.39 5.49
N VAL A 221 1.17 27.31 4.28
CA VAL A 221 2.60 27.14 4.02
C VAL A 221 3.09 28.25 3.10
N SER A 222 4.07 29.02 3.55
CA SER A 222 4.85 29.96 2.74
C SER A 222 6.25 29.39 2.44
N ALA A 223 7.11 30.15 1.77
CA ALA A 223 8.47 29.71 1.44
C ALA A 223 9.32 29.34 2.66
N HIS A 224 9.11 30.01 3.81
CA HIS A 224 9.99 29.90 4.99
C HIS A 224 9.27 29.49 6.27
N GLU A 225 7.94 29.50 6.28
CA GLU A 225 7.16 29.21 7.47
C GLU A 225 5.87 28.45 7.16
N TYR A 226 5.35 27.76 8.16
CA TYR A 226 4.05 27.12 8.09
C TYR A 226 3.32 27.18 9.41
N VAL A 227 2.00 27.19 9.35
CA VAL A 227 1.12 27.18 10.53
C VAL A 227 0.06 26.09 10.32
N ILE A 228 0.00 25.15 11.25
CA ILE A 228 -1.03 24.11 11.28
C ILE A 228 -2.16 24.56 12.19
N LYS A 229 -3.41 24.40 11.73
CA LYS A 229 -4.61 24.70 12.51
C LYS A 229 -5.63 23.58 12.37
N ASN A 230 -6.44 23.40 13.39
CA ASN A 230 -7.60 22.51 13.31
C ASN A 230 -8.71 23.18 12.46
N VAL A 231 -9.24 22.45 11.47
CA VAL A 231 -10.23 22.94 10.50
C VAL A 231 -11.50 23.45 11.19
N THR A 232 -11.98 22.72 12.21
CA THR A 232 -13.26 23.03 12.88
C THR A 232 -13.13 24.15 13.91
N THR A 233 -12.04 24.16 14.68
CA THR A 233 -11.90 25.10 15.81
C THR A 233 -11.04 26.33 15.48
N GLY A 234 -10.28 26.29 14.38
CA GLY A 234 -9.30 27.32 14.01
C GLY A 234 -8.10 27.43 14.95
N LYS A 235 -8.00 26.57 15.97
CA LYS A 235 -6.89 26.60 16.94
C LYS A 235 -5.59 26.14 16.27
N VAL A 236 -4.50 26.84 16.60
CA VAL A 236 -3.16 26.45 16.18
C VAL A 236 -2.77 25.13 16.84
N VAL A 237 -2.21 24.23 16.04
CA VAL A 237 -1.66 22.95 16.48
C VAL A 237 -0.15 23.05 16.45
N LEU A 238 0.50 22.60 17.52
CA LEU A 238 1.96 22.60 17.58
C LEU A 238 2.53 21.57 16.60
N PRO A 239 3.45 21.97 15.72
CA PRO A 239 4.09 21.04 14.78
C PRO A 239 4.88 19.97 15.51
N LYS A 240 4.82 18.73 15.02
CA LYS A 240 5.67 17.62 15.47
C LYS A 240 6.62 17.25 14.34
N LEU A 241 7.80 17.87 14.33
CA LEU A 241 8.85 17.53 13.35
C LEU A 241 9.49 16.20 13.73
N GLU A 242 9.55 15.31 12.77
CA GLU A 242 10.19 13.99 12.87
C GLU A 242 11.30 13.89 11.83
N LYS A 243 12.41 13.24 12.22
CA LYS A 243 13.53 13.00 11.29
C LYS A 243 13.41 11.62 10.70
N VAL A 244 13.24 11.55 9.38
CA VAL A 244 13.26 10.29 8.62
C VAL A 244 14.70 9.81 8.49
N THR A 245 14.96 8.53 8.81
CA THR A 245 16.31 7.95 8.89
C THR A 245 16.68 7.06 7.69
N TRP A 246 15.74 6.65 6.85
CA TRP A 246 16.02 5.87 5.65
C TRP A 246 16.41 6.77 4.47
N MET A 247 17.24 6.24 3.54
CA MET A 247 17.83 6.98 2.42
C MET A 247 17.15 6.65 1.08
N LYS A 248 17.16 7.61 0.16
CA LYS A 248 16.55 7.47 -1.20
C LYS A 248 17.23 6.39 -2.04
N GLU A 249 18.51 6.13 -1.81
CA GLU A 249 19.31 5.12 -2.54
C GLU A 249 18.78 3.70 -2.34
N GLN A 250 18.16 3.41 -1.19
CA GLN A 250 17.52 2.12 -0.94
C GLN A 250 16.29 1.85 -1.84
N ALA A 251 15.88 2.83 -2.61
CA ALA A 251 14.71 2.78 -3.45
C ALA A 251 15.03 2.79 -4.96
N THR A 252 16.26 2.38 -5.37
CA THR A 252 16.66 2.20 -6.76
C THR A 252 16.58 0.73 -7.19
N LYS A 253 16.62 0.47 -8.51
CA LYS A 253 16.60 -0.91 -9.04
C LYS A 253 17.90 -1.68 -8.88
N GLU A 254 19.02 -1.01 -8.60
CA GLU A 254 20.35 -1.61 -8.36
C GLU A 254 20.79 -2.63 -9.42
N GLY A 255 20.46 -2.38 -10.69
CA GLY A 255 20.81 -3.24 -11.82
C GLY A 255 19.76 -4.30 -12.19
N TYR A 256 18.72 -4.49 -11.40
CA TYR A 256 17.60 -5.36 -11.77
C TYR A 256 16.70 -4.69 -12.81
N ASP A 257 16.08 -5.47 -13.69
CA ASP A 257 15.12 -4.98 -14.68
C ASP A 257 13.85 -4.40 -14.00
N HIS A 258 13.44 -5.03 -12.88
CA HIS A 258 12.22 -4.70 -12.15
C HIS A 258 12.44 -4.62 -10.64
N TYR A 259 11.71 -3.72 -9.97
CA TYR A 259 11.70 -3.63 -8.50
C TYR A 259 11.22 -4.93 -7.86
N MET A 260 10.21 -5.61 -8.43
CA MET A 260 9.69 -6.84 -7.87
C MET A 260 10.78 -7.90 -7.73
N LEU A 261 11.62 -8.11 -8.76
CA LEU A 261 12.70 -9.08 -8.69
C LEU A 261 13.77 -8.67 -7.66
N LYS A 262 14.17 -7.38 -7.66
CA LYS A 262 15.09 -6.85 -6.65
C LYS A 262 14.56 -7.13 -5.23
N GLU A 263 13.30 -6.77 -4.97
CA GLU A 263 12.66 -6.93 -3.66
C GLU A 263 12.48 -8.40 -3.26
N ILE A 264 12.33 -9.30 -4.22
CA ILE A 264 12.37 -10.74 -3.98
C ILE A 264 13.77 -11.17 -3.55
N MET A 265 14.81 -10.72 -4.25
CA MET A 265 16.21 -11.06 -3.94
C MET A 265 16.72 -10.42 -2.64
N GLU A 266 16.14 -9.32 -2.21
CA GLU A 266 16.44 -8.66 -0.92
C GLU A 266 15.81 -9.34 0.30
N GLN A 267 15.06 -10.43 0.14
CA GLN A 267 14.34 -11.04 1.26
C GLN A 267 15.25 -11.57 2.37
N PRO A 268 16.42 -12.15 2.13
CA PRO A 268 17.35 -12.51 3.21
C PRO A 268 17.71 -11.31 4.09
N ASP A 269 18.01 -10.17 3.48
CA ASP A 269 18.35 -8.94 4.19
C ASP A 269 17.13 -8.34 4.93
N ALA A 270 15.95 -8.39 4.32
CA ALA A 270 14.72 -7.94 4.94
C ALA A 270 14.35 -8.80 6.17
N LEU A 271 14.53 -10.11 6.08
CA LEU A 271 14.35 -11.03 7.19
C LEU A 271 15.38 -10.80 8.31
N ALA A 272 16.65 -10.52 7.94
CA ALA A 272 17.69 -10.19 8.91
C ALA A 272 17.37 -8.89 9.67
N ARG A 273 16.80 -7.89 9.00
CA ARG A 273 16.32 -6.66 9.67
C ARG A 273 15.08 -6.93 10.51
N ALA A 274 14.15 -7.78 10.06
CA ALA A 274 12.97 -8.19 10.81
C ALA A 274 13.31 -8.98 12.08
N LEU A 275 14.45 -9.70 12.09
CA LEU A 275 14.96 -10.40 13.28
C LEU A 275 15.34 -9.44 14.42
N ILE A 276 15.66 -8.18 14.08
CA ILE A 276 16.06 -7.15 15.05
C ILE A 276 14.80 -6.54 15.67
N GLN A 277 14.23 -7.19 16.67
CA GLN A 277 13.09 -6.71 17.45
C GLN A 277 13.50 -6.46 18.89
N ASP A 278 12.86 -5.48 19.51
CA ASP A 278 12.97 -5.20 20.94
C ASP A 278 12.18 -6.27 21.72
N GLU A 279 12.90 -7.10 22.47
CA GLU A 279 12.32 -8.20 23.26
C GLU A 279 11.33 -7.69 24.30
N GLU A 280 11.64 -6.60 25.00
CA GLU A 280 10.77 -6.04 26.04
C GLU A 280 9.43 -5.58 25.41
N LYS A 281 9.49 -5.01 24.22
CA LYS A 281 8.30 -4.60 23.47
C LYS A 281 7.46 -5.79 23.03
N LEU A 282 8.09 -6.85 22.51
CA LEU A 282 7.39 -8.08 22.15
C LEU A 282 6.71 -8.72 23.35
N VAL A 283 7.37 -8.74 24.51
CA VAL A 283 6.80 -9.27 25.75
C VAL A 283 5.62 -8.41 26.22
N ARG A 284 5.72 -7.08 26.20
CA ARG A 284 4.58 -6.21 26.55
C ARG A 284 3.37 -6.46 25.65
N ILE A 285 3.58 -6.61 24.35
CA ILE A 285 2.49 -6.92 23.40
C ILE A 285 1.93 -8.33 23.68
N ALA A 286 2.78 -9.31 23.95
CA ALA A 286 2.36 -10.65 24.32
C ALA A 286 1.50 -10.64 25.59
N ASP A 287 1.84 -9.82 26.58
CA ASP A 287 1.05 -9.65 27.82
C ASP A 287 -0.31 -9.01 27.53
N LEU A 288 -0.36 -7.99 26.66
CA LEU A 288 -1.64 -7.44 26.18
C LEU A 288 -2.48 -8.51 25.50
N MET A 289 -1.87 -9.35 24.65
CA MET A 289 -2.56 -10.45 23.96
C MET A 289 -3.05 -11.55 24.92
N ARG A 290 -2.36 -11.81 26.04
CA ARG A 290 -2.82 -12.74 27.09
C ARG A 290 -4.05 -12.22 27.81
N ALA A 291 -4.08 -10.92 28.07
CA ALA A 291 -5.15 -10.26 28.83
C ALA A 291 -6.45 -10.07 28.02
N HIS A 292 -6.41 -10.18 26.68
CA HIS A 292 -7.53 -9.83 25.81
C HIS A 292 -7.92 -10.97 24.85
N HIS A 293 -9.16 -10.88 24.33
CA HIS A 293 -9.56 -11.66 23.15
C HIS A 293 -8.93 -11.05 21.90
N VAL A 294 -8.10 -11.82 21.21
CA VAL A 294 -7.30 -11.31 20.10
C VAL A 294 -7.95 -11.66 18.77
N MET A 295 -8.09 -10.65 17.92
CA MET A 295 -8.50 -10.81 16.51
C MET A 295 -7.44 -10.18 15.60
N PHE A 296 -7.09 -10.89 14.52
CA PHE A 296 -6.18 -10.39 13.49
C PHE A 296 -6.96 -9.88 12.30
N THR A 297 -6.56 -8.72 11.76
CA THR A 297 -7.20 -8.14 10.59
C THR A 297 -6.17 -7.55 9.63
N GLY A 298 -6.54 -7.51 8.35
CA GLY A 298 -5.75 -6.96 7.26
C GLY A 298 -6.47 -7.11 5.93
N CYS A 299 -5.85 -6.61 4.86
CA CYS A 299 -6.35 -6.74 3.50
C CYS A 299 -5.31 -7.39 2.60
N GLY A 300 -5.74 -8.06 1.52
CA GLY A 300 -4.86 -8.66 0.52
C GLY A 300 -3.82 -9.59 1.13
N THR A 301 -2.56 -9.43 0.75
CA THR A 301 -1.40 -10.18 1.27
C THR A 301 -1.31 -10.11 2.79
N ALA A 302 -1.47 -8.93 3.40
CA ALA A 302 -1.35 -8.75 4.84
C ALA A 302 -2.36 -9.59 5.64
N SER A 303 -3.57 -9.80 5.12
CA SER A 303 -4.56 -10.68 5.76
C SER A 303 -4.10 -12.14 5.79
N LYS A 304 -3.43 -12.62 4.72
CA LYS A 304 -2.89 -13.99 4.65
C LYS A 304 -1.70 -14.15 5.61
N MET A 305 -0.88 -13.11 5.77
CA MET A 305 0.18 -13.11 6.79
C MET A 305 -0.42 -13.16 8.20
N GLY A 306 -1.51 -12.45 8.45
CA GLY A 306 -2.28 -12.58 9.70
C GLY A 306 -2.83 -14.01 9.93
N MET A 307 -3.31 -14.69 8.88
CA MET A 307 -3.72 -16.10 8.97
C MET A 307 -2.54 -17.03 9.33
N ILE A 308 -1.35 -16.82 8.71
CA ILE A 308 -0.13 -17.55 9.08
C ILE A 308 0.25 -17.27 10.53
N GLY A 309 0.18 -16.01 10.96
CA GLY A 309 0.40 -15.63 12.36
C GLY A 309 -0.54 -16.35 13.33
N ALA A 310 -1.84 -16.38 13.02
CA ALA A 310 -2.82 -17.10 13.83
C ALA A 310 -2.47 -18.59 13.96
N TYR A 311 -1.95 -19.21 12.90
CA TYR A 311 -1.44 -20.59 12.95
C TYR A 311 -0.25 -20.72 13.90
N PHE A 312 0.73 -19.80 13.88
CA PHE A 312 1.85 -19.81 14.81
C PHE A 312 1.38 -19.68 16.27
N PHE A 313 0.47 -18.77 16.55
CA PHE A 313 -0.08 -18.63 17.89
C PHE A 313 -0.80 -19.90 18.36
N GLY A 314 -1.54 -20.56 17.47
CA GLY A 314 -2.18 -21.84 17.79
C GLY A 314 -1.19 -22.96 18.11
N ARG A 315 -0.06 -23.02 17.40
CA ARG A 315 0.93 -24.11 17.51
C ARG A 315 2.00 -23.87 18.58
N ILE A 316 2.42 -22.63 18.76
CA ILE A 316 3.52 -22.24 19.68
C ILE A 316 2.94 -21.73 21.00
N GLY A 317 1.91 -20.88 20.92
CA GLY A 317 1.37 -20.19 22.09
C GLY A 317 0.09 -20.80 22.65
N GLU A 318 -0.44 -21.86 22.03
CA GLU A 318 -1.74 -22.47 22.38
C GLU A 318 -2.87 -21.42 22.49
N LYS A 319 -2.77 -20.33 21.70
CA LYS A 319 -3.71 -19.21 21.68
C LYS A 319 -4.58 -19.29 20.43
N PHE A 320 -5.88 -19.37 20.65
CA PHE A 320 -6.85 -19.24 19.55
C PHE A 320 -6.98 -17.78 19.15
N ILE A 321 -6.75 -17.48 17.87
CA ILE A 321 -6.89 -16.15 17.27
C ILE A 321 -7.80 -16.27 16.05
N VAL A 322 -8.75 -15.34 15.90
CA VAL A 322 -9.65 -15.26 14.75
C VAL A 322 -9.08 -14.27 13.74
N PRO A 323 -8.56 -14.74 12.59
CA PRO A 323 -8.21 -13.84 11.49
C PRO A 323 -9.46 -13.51 10.66
N PHE A 324 -9.61 -12.24 10.26
CA PHE A 324 -10.69 -11.81 9.34
C PHE A 324 -10.22 -10.73 8.38
N PHE A 325 -10.90 -10.57 7.25
CA PHE A 325 -10.64 -9.48 6.31
C PHE A 325 -11.20 -8.17 6.85
N SER A 326 -10.45 -7.10 6.78
CA SER A 326 -10.90 -5.78 7.28
C SER A 326 -12.17 -5.29 6.56
N SER A 327 -12.39 -5.66 5.29
CA SER A 327 -13.62 -5.38 4.56
C SER A 327 -14.87 -5.99 5.20
N GLU A 328 -14.71 -7.12 5.93
CA GLU A 328 -15.79 -7.83 6.63
C GLU A 328 -15.95 -7.41 8.09
N PHE A 329 -15.24 -6.35 8.50
CA PHE A 329 -15.24 -5.82 9.86
C PHE A 329 -16.66 -5.65 10.47
N PRO A 330 -17.68 -5.14 9.77
CA PRO A 330 -19.00 -4.90 10.38
C PRO A 330 -19.62 -6.15 11.01
N VAL A 331 -19.29 -7.36 10.52
CA VAL A 331 -19.75 -8.62 11.10
C VAL A 331 -19.12 -8.88 12.46
N TYR A 332 -17.87 -8.47 12.64
CA TYR A 332 -17.04 -8.74 13.83
C TYR A 332 -17.10 -7.60 14.86
N GLU A 333 -17.59 -6.43 14.50
CA GLU A 333 -17.59 -5.22 15.32
C GLU A 333 -18.14 -5.41 16.74
N ARG A 334 -19.19 -6.23 16.88
CA ARG A 334 -19.83 -6.48 18.18
C ARG A 334 -18.94 -7.23 19.19
N TRP A 335 -17.91 -7.94 18.70
CA TRP A 335 -16.98 -8.73 19.49
C TRP A 335 -15.73 -7.97 19.89
N LEU A 336 -15.60 -6.73 19.43
CA LEU A 336 -14.47 -5.85 19.65
C LEU A 336 -14.89 -4.74 20.64
N ASP A 337 -14.80 -5.05 21.91
CA ASP A 337 -15.06 -4.20 23.08
C ASP A 337 -13.76 -3.90 23.84
N ASP A 338 -13.87 -3.44 25.10
CA ASP A 338 -12.74 -3.14 25.97
C ASP A 338 -11.99 -4.38 26.49
N HIS A 339 -12.55 -5.58 26.29
CA HIS A 339 -11.89 -6.87 26.58
C HIS A 339 -11.21 -7.47 25.34
N ALA A 340 -11.32 -6.81 24.20
CA ALA A 340 -10.76 -7.26 22.94
C ALA A 340 -9.46 -6.52 22.57
N LEU A 341 -8.64 -7.18 21.75
CA LEU A 341 -7.48 -6.61 21.09
C LEU A 341 -7.59 -6.84 19.60
N LEU A 342 -7.61 -5.76 18.83
CA LEU A 342 -7.52 -5.79 17.38
C LEU A 342 -6.07 -5.65 16.96
N PHE A 343 -5.52 -6.69 16.34
CA PHE A 343 -4.17 -6.70 15.79
C PHE A 343 -4.24 -6.48 14.28
N ALA A 344 -3.83 -5.30 13.84
CA ALA A 344 -3.87 -4.90 12.44
C ALA A 344 -2.54 -5.19 11.73
N VAL A 345 -2.59 -5.93 10.63
CA VAL A 345 -1.43 -6.19 9.76
C VAL A 345 -1.56 -5.36 8.49
N SER A 346 -0.57 -4.50 8.22
CA SER A 346 -0.54 -3.65 7.03
C SER A 346 0.89 -3.30 6.65
N GLN A 347 1.22 -3.34 5.35
CA GLN A 347 2.53 -2.87 4.89
C GLN A 347 2.62 -1.34 4.94
N SER A 348 1.65 -0.65 4.37
CA SER A 348 1.64 0.82 4.22
C SER A 348 1.16 1.58 5.45
N GLY A 349 0.34 0.93 6.30
CA GLY A 349 -0.34 1.60 7.40
C GLY A 349 -1.40 2.64 6.98
N GLU A 350 -1.83 2.61 5.70
CA GLU A 350 -2.79 3.57 5.12
C GLU A 350 -4.01 2.89 4.47
N THR A 351 -4.19 1.59 4.67
CA THR A 351 -5.29 0.83 4.05
C THR A 351 -6.64 1.27 4.61
N ALA A 352 -7.55 1.68 3.72
CA ALA A 352 -8.82 2.30 4.10
C ALA A 352 -9.68 1.44 5.02
N ASP A 353 -9.90 0.17 4.66
CA ASP A 353 -10.74 -0.75 5.43
C ASP A 353 -10.16 -1.05 6.82
N VAL A 354 -8.82 -1.15 6.93
CA VAL A 354 -8.14 -1.34 8.23
C VAL A 354 -8.33 -0.12 9.11
N LEU A 355 -8.13 1.08 8.56
CA LEU A 355 -8.31 2.33 9.30
C LEU A 355 -9.76 2.50 9.79
N GLU A 356 -10.74 2.12 8.99
CA GLU A 356 -12.13 2.17 9.39
C GLU A 356 -12.44 1.22 10.54
N ALA A 357 -12.00 -0.03 10.43
CA ALA A 357 -12.13 -1.01 11.50
C ALA A 357 -11.53 -0.48 12.81
N MET A 358 -10.31 0.06 12.77
CA MET A 358 -9.63 0.62 13.93
C MET A 358 -10.38 1.83 14.54
N ARG A 359 -10.84 2.78 13.70
CA ARG A 359 -11.61 3.95 14.16
C ARG A 359 -12.93 3.55 14.85
N ALA A 360 -13.63 2.56 14.31
CA ALA A 360 -14.89 2.11 14.87
C ALA A 360 -14.70 1.50 16.28
N VAL A 361 -13.66 0.68 16.47
CA VAL A 361 -13.43 0.00 17.75
C VAL A 361 -12.68 0.84 18.79
N GLN A 362 -11.90 1.81 18.36
CA GLN A 362 -11.20 2.73 19.26
C GLN A 362 -12.16 3.42 20.24
N LYS A 363 -13.34 3.79 19.75
CA LYS A 363 -14.41 4.41 20.58
C LYS A 363 -15.00 3.46 21.62
N LYS A 364 -14.78 2.17 21.49
CA LYS A 364 -15.27 1.12 22.41
C LYS A 364 -14.24 0.71 23.46
N GLY A 365 -13.03 1.30 23.42
CA GLY A 365 -11.95 0.95 24.34
C GLY A 365 -11.14 -0.29 23.95
N THR A 366 -11.41 -0.88 22.79
CA THR A 366 -10.63 -2.00 22.23
C THR A 366 -9.15 -1.62 22.13
N LYS A 367 -8.26 -2.52 22.55
CA LYS A 367 -6.82 -2.33 22.38
C LYS A 367 -6.42 -2.46 20.93
N LEU A 368 -5.59 -1.54 20.44
CA LEU A 368 -5.13 -1.48 19.07
C LEU A 368 -3.63 -1.79 19.01
N VAL A 369 -3.26 -2.90 18.41
CA VAL A 369 -1.87 -3.27 18.12
C VAL A 369 -1.71 -3.41 16.62
N SER A 370 -0.56 -3.00 16.06
CA SER A 370 -0.34 -3.13 14.63
C SER A 370 1.06 -3.63 14.29
N LEU A 371 1.15 -4.28 13.12
CA LEU A 371 2.38 -4.73 12.47
C LEU A 371 2.52 -4.00 11.13
N LEU A 372 3.50 -3.11 11.03
CA LEU A 372 3.65 -2.15 9.93
C LEU A 372 5.05 -2.17 9.33
N ASN A 373 5.20 -1.63 8.10
CA ASN A 373 6.50 -1.33 7.53
C ASN A 373 6.81 0.19 7.53
N VAL A 374 5.78 1.03 7.50
CA VAL A 374 5.91 2.49 7.34
C VAL A 374 5.69 3.19 8.67
N VAL A 375 6.74 3.83 9.17
CA VAL A 375 6.71 4.69 10.37
C VAL A 375 5.92 5.97 10.06
N GLY A 376 5.16 6.47 11.03
CA GLY A 376 4.38 7.71 10.91
C GLY A 376 3.10 7.57 10.10
N SER A 377 2.71 6.34 9.69
CA SER A 377 1.46 6.10 8.98
C SER A 377 0.22 6.34 9.86
N SER A 378 -0.97 6.39 9.23
CA SER A 378 -2.21 6.63 9.97
C SER A 378 -2.52 5.51 10.98
N ILE A 379 -2.26 4.25 10.63
CA ILE A 379 -2.43 3.10 11.54
C ILE A 379 -1.43 3.19 12.69
N ASP A 380 -0.17 3.56 12.42
CA ASP A 380 0.86 3.75 13.45
C ASP A 380 0.39 4.73 14.54
N ARG A 381 -0.09 5.91 14.12
CA ARG A 381 -0.56 6.95 15.05
C ARG A 381 -1.82 6.59 15.83
N MET A 382 -2.61 5.62 15.35
CA MET A 382 -3.84 5.17 16.00
C MET A 382 -3.62 4.02 16.97
N SER A 383 -2.50 3.32 16.88
CA SER A 383 -2.21 2.11 17.64
C SER A 383 -1.70 2.42 19.05
N ASP A 384 -2.11 1.62 20.04
CA ASP A 384 -1.55 1.66 21.39
C ASP A 384 -0.10 1.12 21.39
N GLU A 385 0.17 0.08 20.57
CA GLU A 385 1.51 -0.51 20.36
C GLU A 385 1.70 -0.87 18.88
N VAL A 386 2.92 -0.68 18.37
CA VAL A 386 3.27 -0.95 16.97
C VAL A 386 4.53 -1.79 16.87
N LEU A 387 4.51 -2.83 16.06
CA LEU A 387 5.71 -3.56 15.62
C LEU A 387 6.06 -3.13 14.19
N PHE A 388 7.33 -2.87 13.94
CA PHE A 388 7.82 -2.59 12.59
C PHE A 388 8.58 -3.79 12.04
N ILE A 389 8.26 -4.17 10.80
CA ILE A 389 8.92 -5.29 10.14
C ILE A 389 10.29 -4.95 9.58
N ASN A 390 10.63 -3.66 9.48
CA ASN A 390 11.92 -3.14 9.02
C ASN A 390 12.37 -3.68 7.64
N ALA A 391 11.42 -4.04 6.76
CA ALA A 391 11.74 -4.61 5.45
C ALA A 391 12.40 -3.61 4.49
N GLY A 392 12.43 -2.31 4.85
CA GLY A 392 12.85 -1.24 3.97
C GLY A 392 11.77 -0.84 2.95
N PRO A 393 12.08 0.10 2.04
CA PRO A 393 11.14 0.53 1.01
C PRO A 393 10.74 -0.61 0.08
N GLU A 394 9.45 -0.74 -0.23
CA GLU A 394 8.90 -1.70 -1.17
C GLU A 394 8.08 -0.94 -2.22
N ARG A 395 8.54 -0.94 -3.48
CA ARG A 395 7.99 -0.13 -4.58
C ARG A 395 7.11 -0.89 -5.55
N ALA A 396 7.42 -2.18 -5.79
CA ALA A 396 6.55 -3.01 -6.59
C ALA A 396 5.15 -3.04 -5.98
N VAL A 397 4.12 -2.97 -6.80
CA VAL A 397 2.72 -2.96 -6.32
C VAL A 397 2.43 -4.26 -5.57
N ALA A 398 2.81 -5.41 -6.14
CA ALA A 398 2.72 -6.70 -5.47
C ALA A 398 3.67 -6.74 -4.27
N SER A 399 3.16 -7.14 -3.10
CA SER A 399 3.97 -7.25 -1.88
C SER A 399 4.85 -8.51 -1.94
N THR A 400 6.13 -8.36 -1.60
CA THR A 400 7.14 -9.42 -1.63
C THR A 400 7.88 -9.54 -0.30
N LYS A 401 8.96 -8.76 -0.10
CA LYS A 401 9.78 -8.79 1.11
C LYS A 401 9.03 -8.35 2.38
N ALA A 402 8.04 -7.47 2.25
CA ALA A 402 7.21 -7.09 3.38
C ALA A 402 6.38 -8.28 3.89
N ALA A 403 5.85 -9.12 3.00
CA ALA A 403 5.07 -10.30 3.39
C ALA A 403 5.89 -11.28 4.23
N THR A 404 7.09 -11.67 3.78
CA THR A 404 7.95 -12.60 4.52
C THR A 404 8.49 -11.99 5.81
N ALA A 405 8.77 -10.69 5.85
CA ALA A 405 9.13 -9.98 7.07
C ALA A 405 7.96 -9.94 8.09
N GLN A 406 6.71 -9.80 7.63
CA GLN A 406 5.53 -9.93 8.51
C GLN A 406 5.45 -11.32 9.13
N ILE A 407 5.66 -12.38 8.35
CA ILE A 407 5.72 -13.75 8.87
C ILE A 407 6.78 -13.88 9.96
N ALA A 408 7.99 -13.37 9.71
CA ALA A 408 9.10 -13.42 10.65
C ALA A 408 8.78 -12.76 12.00
N VAL A 409 8.21 -11.54 11.97
CA VAL A 409 7.87 -10.82 13.21
C VAL A 409 6.71 -11.49 13.94
N LEU A 410 5.69 -12.00 13.24
CA LEU A 410 4.59 -12.76 13.85
C LEU A 410 5.07 -14.06 14.50
N PHE A 411 6.05 -14.74 13.90
CA PHE A 411 6.69 -15.91 14.49
C PHE A 411 7.45 -15.56 15.78
N LEU A 412 8.23 -14.47 15.76
CA LEU A 412 8.94 -14.00 16.97
C LEU A 412 7.96 -13.60 18.07
N LEU A 413 6.85 -12.95 17.73
CA LEU A 413 5.82 -12.57 18.70
C LEU A 413 5.11 -13.80 19.29
N ALA A 414 4.88 -14.86 18.49
CA ALA A 414 4.32 -16.11 19.00
C ALA A 414 5.26 -16.79 20.00
N HIS A 415 6.57 -16.78 19.74
CA HIS A 415 7.59 -17.27 20.68
C HIS A 415 7.70 -16.39 21.95
N ALA A 416 7.63 -15.07 21.82
CA ALA A 416 7.57 -14.17 22.97
C ALA A 416 6.31 -14.43 23.82
N TYR A 417 5.17 -14.70 23.16
CA TYR A 417 3.93 -15.09 23.82
C TYR A 417 4.08 -16.42 24.59
N ALA A 418 4.77 -17.40 24.02
CA ALA A 418 5.06 -18.68 24.67
C ALA A 418 6.14 -18.59 25.77
N GLY A 419 6.84 -17.45 25.89
CA GLY A 419 7.91 -17.26 26.88
C GLY A 419 9.28 -17.83 26.47
N ASP A 420 9.46 -18.13 25.17
CA ASP A 420 10.70 -18.71 24.63
C ASP A 420 11.26 -17.92 23.42
N PHE A 421 11.19 -16.59 23.49
CA PHE A 421 11.70 -15.68 22.45
C PHE A 421 13.12 -16.00 21.99
N PRO A 422 14.10 -16.32 22.85
CA PRO A 422 15.45 -16.69 22.42
C PRO A 422 15.46 -17.85 21.41
N LYS A 423 14.62 -18.87 21.62
CA LYS A 423 14.47 -20.01 20.71
C LYS A 423 13.89 -19.58 19.36
N GLY A 424 12.83 -18.76 19.38
CA GLY A 424 12.25 -18.22 18.13
C GLY A 424 13.28 -17.42 17.32
N ARG A 425 14.10 -16.62 18.02
CA ARG A 425 15.16 -15.83 17.40
C ARG A 425 16.27 -16.71 16.80
N GLU A 426 16.66 -17.80 17.47
CA GLU A 426 17.63 -18.77 16.95
C GLU A 426 17.09 -19.46 15.69
N LEU A 427 15.88 -20.02 15.75
CA LEU A 427 15.24 -20.69 14.62
C LEU A 427 15.11 -19.77 13.39
N LEU A 428 14.67 -18.53 13.60
CA LEU A 428 14.55 -17.57 12.49
C LEU A 428 15.93 -17.22 11.89
N ARG A 429 16.98 -17.11 12.71
CA ARG A 429 18.35 -16.89 12.22
C ARG A 429 18.82 -18.01 11.31
N ASP A 430 18.56 -19.25 11.67
CA ASP A 430 18.91 -20.44 10.88
C ASP A 430 18.15 -20.47 9.56
N VAL A 431 16.89 -20.07 9.58
CA VAL A 431 16.07 -19.94 8.35
C VAL A 431 16.63 -18.85 7.42
N ILE A 432 17.02 -17.70 7.98
CA ILE A 432 17.63 -16.61 7.18
C ILE A 432 18.89 -17.09 6.47
N ALA A 433 19.76 -17.83 7.17
CA ALA A 433 20.97 -18.39 6.58
C ALA A 433 20.63 -19.36 5.42
N GLN A 434 19.69 -20.30 5.66
CA GLN A 434 19.28 -21.26 4.63
C GLN A 434 18.61 -20.59 3.42
N VAL A 435 17.77 -19.56 3.63
CA VAL A 435 17.14 -18.80 2.55
C VAL A 435 18.20 -18.02 1.76
N ASN A 436 19.19 -17.41 2.44
CA ASN A 436 20.28 -16.71 1.78
C ASN A 436 21.10 -17.64 0.88
N ASP A 437 21.43 -18.84 1.36
CA ASP A 437 22.22 -19.81 0.61
C ASP A 437 21.44 -20.42 -0.57
N TRP A 438 20.11 -20.51 -0.44
CA TRP A 438 19.23 -21.12 -1.44
C TRP A 438 18.78 -20.12 -2.53
N LEU A 439 18.57 -18.83 -2.18
CA LEU A 439 18.04 -17.82 -3.08
C LEU A 439 19.17 -17.22 -3.94
N HIS A 440 19.44 -17.85 -5.07
CA HIS A 440 20.50 -17.44 -6.00
C HIS A 440 20.00 -17.48 -7.46
N ASP A 441 20.77 -16.89 -8.38
CA ASP A 441 20.38 -16.72 -9.79
C ASP A 441 20.05 -18.03 -10.52
N GLU A 442 20.71 -19.13 -10.18
CA GLU A 442 20.43 -20.45 -10.79
C GLU A 442 19.04 -20.94 -10.41
N PHE A 443 18.63 -20.78 -9.15
CA PHE A 443 17.28 -21.11 -8.70
C PHE A 443 16.24 -20.23 -9.40
N VAL A 444 16.48 -18.92 -9.46
CA VAL A 444 15.62 -17.96 -10.18
C VAL A 444 15.48 -18.35 -11.65
N GLY A 445 16.60 -18.66 -12.33
CA GLY A 445 16.61 -19.14 -13.72
C GLY A 445 15.91 -20.49 -13.90
N GLY A 446 15.97 -21.37 -12.89
CA GLY A 446 15.22 -22.64 -12.87
C GLY A 446 13.71 -22.41 -12.93
N LEU A 447 13.19 -21.50 -12.11
CA LEU A 447 11.77 -21.15 -12.08
C LEU A 447 11.28 -20.46 -13.37
N ARG A 448 12.17 -19.80 -14.11
CA ARG A 448 11.83 -19.30 -15.44
C ARG A 448 11.44 -20.43 -16.39
N ARG A 449 12.18 -21.55 -16.39
CA ARG A 449 11.85 -22.73 -17.23
C ARG A 449 10.49 -23.33 -16.86
N VAL A 450 10.15 -23.35 -15.57
CA VAL A 450 8.82 -23.74 -15.09
C VAL A 450 7.75 -22.78 -15.62
N ALA A 451 7.98 -21.48 -15.51
CA ALA A 451 7.06 -20.46 -16.01
C ALA A 451 6.82 -20.54 -17.52
N GLU A 452 7.85 -20.87 -18.32
CA GLU A 452 7.75 -21.03 -19.78
C GLU A 452 6.74 -22.13 -20.18
N GLN A 453 6.57 -23.18 -19.36
CA GLN A 453 5.61 -24.25 -19.61
C GLN A 453 4.16 -23.77 -19.39
N PHE A 454 3.94 -22.83 -18.46
CA PHE A 454 2.60 -22.43 -18.03
C PHE A 454 2.23 -20.99 -18.40
N GLN A 455 3.06 -20.25 -19.13
CA GLN A 455 2.79 -18.86 -19.51
C GLN A 455 1.47 -18.66 -20.29
N HIS A 456 0.96 -19.72 -20.93
CA HIS A 456 -0.30 -19.69 -21.68
C HIS A 456 -1.46 -20.35 -20.92
N ALA A 457 -1.24 -20.83 -19.69
CA ALA A 457 -2.31 -21.35 -18.87
C ALA A 457 -3.38 -20.27 -18.62
N GLN A 458 -4.64 -20.69 -18.63
CA GLN A 458 -5.76 -19.82 -18.25
C GLN A 458 -6.03 -19.91 -16.76
N ASP A 459 -5.88 -21.11 -16.19
CA ASP A 459 -6.16 -21.41 -14.79
C ASP A 459 -4.97 -22.14 -14.16
N ILE A 460 -4.69 -21.82 -12.89
CA ILE A 460 -3.73 -22.53 -12.03
C ILE A 460 -4.39 -22.79 -10.68
N TYR A 461 -4.40 -24.04 -10.24
CA TYR A 461 -4.95 -24.43 -8.93
C TYR A 461 -3.83 -24.68 -7.94
N ILE A 462 -4.02 -24.21 -6.70
CA ILE A 462 -2.96 -24.23 -5.68
C ILE A 462 -3.51 -24.83 -4.41
N ILE A 463 -2.86 -25.85 -3.87
CA ILE A 463 -3.30 -26.51 -2.64
C ILE A 463 -2.24 -26.46 -1.53
N GLY A 464 -2.74 -26.32 -0.29
CA GLY A 464 -1.92 -26.37 0.93
C GLY A 464 -2.74 -26.78 2.14
N ARG A 465 -2.07 -27.24 3.20
CA ARG A 465 -2.67 -27.55 4.51
C ARG A 465 -1.94 -26.81 5.61
N GLY A 466 -2.59 -26.66 6.78
CA GLY A 466 -2.00 -25.95 7.90
C GLY A 466 -1.54 -24.55 7.51
N VAL A 467 -0.29 -24.22 7.83
CA VAL A 467 0.33 -22.93 7.46
C VAL A 467 0.38 -22.72 5.94
N HIS A 468 0.36 -23.79 5.14
CA HIS A 468 0.39 -23.70 3.68
C HIS A 468 -0.97 -23.42 3.03
N TYR A 469 -2.09 -23.49 3.75
CA TYR A 469 -3.37 -23.01 3.20
C TYR A 469 -3.35 -21.50 2.94
N PRO A 470 -3.02 -20.62 3.91
CA PRO A 470 -2.85 -19.20 3.60
C PRO A 470 -1.70 -18.91 2.62
N VAL A 471 -0.66 -19.77 2.54
CA VAL A 471 0.37 -19.68 1.50
C VAL A 471 -0.22 -19.94 0.11
N ALA A 472 -1.12 -20.92 -0.03
CA ALA A 472 -1.82 -21.18 -1.30
C ALA A 472 -2.68 -19.98 -1.73
N LEU A 473 -3.41 -19.37 -0.79
CA LEU A 473 -4.19 -18.15 -1.04
C LEU A 473 -3.31 -16.97 -1.47
N GLU A 474 -2.17 -16.77 -0.82
CA GLU A 474 -1.21 -15.71 -1.17
C GLU A 474 -0.57 -15.96 -2.54
N SER A 475 -0.21 -17.20 -2.83
CA SER A 475 0.35 -17.61 -4.12
C SER A 475 -0.61 -17.33 -5.27
N ALA A 476 -1.89 -17.60 -5.07
CA ALA A 476 -2.93 -17.31 -6.05
C ALA A 476 -2.99 -15.80 -6.34
N ILE A 477 -2.99 -14.96 -5.29
CA ILE A 477 -2.99 -13.50 -5.46
C ILE A 477 -1.74 -13.05 -6.23
N LYS A 478 -0.54 -13.53 -5.90
CA LYS A 478 0.69 -13.14 -6.62
C LYS A 478 0.61 -13.46 -8.11
N ILE A 479 0.15 -14.66 -8.47
CA ILE A 479 -0.01 -15.06 -9.87
C ILE A 479 -1.06 -14.16 -10.56
N GLN A 480 -2.23 -13.96 -9.94
CA GLN A 480 -3.31 -13.12 -10.49
C GLN A 480 -2.85 -11.67 -10.73
N GLU A 481 -2.23 -11.06 -9.72
CA GLU A 481 -1.85 -9.64 -9.72
C GLU A 481 -0.92 -9.28 -10.87
N VAL A 482 0.12 -10.09 -11.12
CA VAL A 482 1.19 -9.71 -12.03
C VAL A 482 1.12 -10.42 -13.38
N SER A 483 0.60 -11.66 -13.46
CA SER A 483 0.55 -12.43 -14.71
C SER A 483 -0.82 -12.37 -15.40
N TYR A 484 -1.88 -12.00 -14.67
CA TYR A 484 -3.28 -12.01 -15.10
C TYR A 484 -3.79 -13.41 -15.49
N ILE A 485 -3.14 -14.47 -15.01
CA ILE A 485 -3.64 -15.83 -15.06
C ILE A 485 -4.64 -15.98 -13.90
N HIS A 486 -5.78 -16.58 -14.16
CA HIS A 486 -6.70 -16.96 -13.10
C HIS A 486 -6.03 -18.02 -12.22
N ALA A 487 -5.88 -17.76 -10.95
CA ALA A 487 -5.31 -18.71 -10.00
C ALA A 487 -6.19 -18.82 -8.76
N GLU A 488 -6.31 -20.00 -8.20
CA GLU A 488 -7.18 -20.21 -7.03
C GLU A 488 -6.50 -21.11 -6.00
N GLY A 489 -6.50 -20.64 -4.74
CA GLY A 489 -5.90 -21.35 -3.62
C GLY A 489 -6.94 -22.08 -2.76
N PHE A 490 -6.66 -23.34 -2.39
CA PHE A 490 -7.57 -24.17 -1.61
C PHE A 490 -6.86 -24.81 -0.40
N ALA A 491 -7.62 -25.05 0.65
CA ALA A 491 -7.24 -26.05 1.62
C ALA A 491 -7.26 -27.44 0.93
N GLY A 492 -6.15 -28.18 1.00
CA GLY A 492 -5.97 -29.41 0.21
C GLY A 492 -7.11 -30.41 0.34
N GLY A 493 -7.68 -30.55 1.56
CA GLY A 493 -8.83 -31.43 1.79
C GLY A 493 -10.14 -30.97 1.18
N GLU A 494 -10.33 -29.64 1.00
CA GLU A 494 -11.56 -29.03 0.49
C GLU A 494 -11.69 -29.16 -1.04
N LEU A 495 -10.59 -29.35 -1.75
CA LEU A 495 -10.61 -29.42 -3.21
C LEU A 495 -11.59 -30.51 -3.73
N LYS A 496 -11.67 -31.67 -3.07
CA LYS A 496 -12.54 -32.78 -3.44
C LYS A 496 -14.04 -32.52 -3.20
N HIS A 497 -14.40 -31.44 -2.50
CA HIS A 497 -15.78 -31.08 -2.19
C HIS A 497 -16.41 -30.14 -3.23
N GLY A 498 -15.88 -30.10 -4.45
CA GLY A 498 -16.43 -29.31 -5.56
C GLY A 498 -15.35 -28.91 -6.59
N PRO A 499 -14.36 -28.11 -6.22
CA PRO A 499 -13.41 -27.53 -7.17
C PRO A 499 -12.61 -28.53 -8.01
N ILE A 500 -12.44 -29.76 -7.53
CA ILE A 500 -11.77 -30.84 -8.26
C ILE A 500 -12.43 -31.16 -9.62
N ALA A 501 -13.70 -30.76 -9.80
CA ALA A 501 -14.42 -30.88 -11.07
C ALA A 501 -13.80 -30.01 -12.19
N LEU A 502 -12.99 -29.01 -11.84
CA LEU A 502 -12.30 -28.12 -12.78
C LEU A 502 -10.99 -28.73 -13.30
N ILE A 503 -10.52 -29.82 -12.71
CA ILE A 503 -9.25 -30.45 -13.08
C ILE A 503 -9.45 -31.35 -14.29
N GLY A 504 -8.68 -31.10 -15.34
CA GLY A 504 -8.62 -31.88 -16.55
C GLY A 504 -7.19 -32.18 -16.98
N GLU A 505 -7.02 -32.77 -18.15
CA GLU A 505 -5.70 -33.15 -18.67
C GLU A 505 -4.76 -31.94 -18.80
N GLY A 506 -3.59 -32.01 -18.18
CA GLY A 506 -2.57 -30.96 -18.19
C GLY A 506 -2.88 -29.71 -17.35
N THR A 507 -3.97 -29.69 -16.57
CA THR A 507 -4.29 -28.57 -15.69
C THR A 507 -3.17 -28.34 -14.68
N PRO A 508 -2.51 -27.16 -14.62
CA PRO A 508 -1.43 -26.87 -13.68
C PRO A 508 -1.95 -26.83 -12.23
N CYS A 509 -1.36 -27.65 -11.38
CA CYS A 509 -1.73 -27.77 -9.96
C CYS A 509 -0.47 -27.64 -9.09
N ILE A 510 -0.33 -26.52 -8.38
CA ILE A 510 0.76 -26.32 -7.42
C ILE A 510 0.37 -26.96 -6.09
N ALA A 511 1.21 -27.84 -5.58
CA ALA A 511 1.00 -28.53 -4.31
C ALA A 511 2.14 -28.21 -3.33
N PHE A 512 1.83 -27.54 -2.21
CA PHE A 512 2.78 -27.35 -1.12
C PHE A 512 2.84 -28.60 -0.27
N ILE A 513 3.97 -29.29 -0.29
CA ILE A 513 4.18 -30.55 0.44
C ILE A 513 5.39 -30.39 1.39
N PRO A 514 5.19 -29.76 2.57
CA PRO A 514 6.25 -29.62 3.56
C PRO A 514 6.63 -30.96 4.19
N ASN A 515 7.76 -30.99 4.89
CA ASN A 515 8.18 -32.16 5.64
C ASN A 515 7.67 -32.10 7.09
N ASP A 516 6.36 -32.06 7.25
CA ASP A 516 5.65 -31.98 8.52
C ASP A 516 4.50 -33.00 8.63
N GLU A 517 3.66 -32.88 9.64
CA GLU A 517 2.51 -33.75 9.86
C GLU A 517 1.45 -33.71 8.76
N THR A 518 1.45 -32.74 7.88
CA THR A 518 0.49 -32.61 6.77
C THR A 518 0.96 -33.32 5.49
N LYS A 519 2.20 -33.81 5.45
CA LYS A 519 2.84 -34.35 4.25
C LYS A 519 2.04 -35.47 3.57
N ASP A 520 1.66 -36.50 4.31
CA ASP A 520 0.98 -37.67 3.76
C ASP A 520 -0.41 -37.30 3.21
N ASP A 521 -1.11 -36.44 3.92
CA ASP A 521 -2.38 -35.88 3.49
C ASP A 521 -2.23 -35.07 2.19
N MET A 522 -1.18 -34.26 2.09
CA MET A 522 -0.93 -33.44 0.90
C MET A 522 -0.51 -34.29 -0.30
N VAL A 523 0.28 -35.36 -0.09
CA VAL A 523 0.58 -36.36 -1.12
C VAL A 523 -0.71 -37.03 -1.62
N SER A 524 -1.61 -37.39 -0.69
CA SER A 524 -2.92 -37.95 -1.06
C SER A 524 -3.74 -36.97 -1.88
N ASN A 525 -3.81 -35.69 -1.50
CA ASN A 525 -4.54 -34.67 -2.25
C ASN A 525 -3.92 -34.42 -3.65
N ALA A 526 -2.59 -34.38 -3.76
CA ALA A 526 -1.91 -34.29 -5.06
C ALA A 526 -2.20 -35.52 -5.94
N THR A 527 -2.31 -36.74 -5.36
CA THR A 527 -2.68 -37.95 -6.05
C THR A 527 -4.11 -37.88 -6.60
N GLU A 528 -5.04 -37.31 -5.85
CA GLU A 528 -6.42 -37.12 -6.31
C GLU A 528 -6.50 -36.17 -7.53
N LEU A 529 -5.66 -35.11 -7.57
CA LEU A 529 -5.52 -34.22 -8.73
C LEU A 529 -4.91 -34.92 -9.93
N LYS A 530 -3.80 -35.65 -9.72
CA LYS A 530 -3.09 -36.41 -10.75
C LYS A 530 -4.00 -37.42 -11.43
N ALA A 531 -4.82 -38.13 -10.66
CA ALA A 531 -5.77 -39.14 -11.16
C ALA A 531 -6.84 -38.55 -12.11
N ARG A 532 -6.96 -37.24 -12.18
CA ARG A 532 -7.91 -36.49 -13.05
C ARG A 532 -7.21 -35.76 -14.20
N GLY A 533 -5.92 -36.02 -14.39
CA GLY A 533 -5.12 -35.39 -15.43
C GLY A 533 -4.39 -34.11 -15.01
N GLY A 534 -4.45 -33.74 -13.75
CA GLY A 534 -3.72 -32.55 -13.23
C GLY A 534 -2.20 -32.74 -13.39
N TYR A 535 -1.51 -31.69 -13.83
CA TYR A 535 -0.06 -31.59 -13.88
C TYR A 535 0.45 -31.03 -12.54
N ILE A 536 1.15 -31.87 -11.78
CA ILE A 536 1.52 -31.57 -10.39
C ILE A 536 2.87 -30.87 -10.30
N ILE A 537 2.85 -29.60 -9.88
CA ILE A 537 4.02 -28.80 -9.55
C ILE A 537 4.22 -28.86 -8.03
N GLY A 538 5.11 -29.73 -7.59
CA GLY A 538 5.39 -29.91 -6.16
C GLY A 538 6.36 -28.87 -5.63
N VAL A 539 5.94 -28.07 -4.61
CA VAL A 539 6.84 -27.20 -3.84
C VAL A 539 7.14 -27.91 -2.54
N SER A 540 8.35 -28.44 -2.42
CA SER A 540 8.70 -29.38 -1.34
C SER A 540 10.21 -29.41 -1.09
N PRO A 541 10.66 -29.63 0.16
CA PRO A 541 12.09 -29.87 0.45
C PRO A 541 12.56 -31.24 -0.09
N VAL A 542 11.64 -32.18 -0.34
CA VAL A 542 11.97 -33.55 -0.74
C VAL A 542 11.20 -33.90 -2.02
N HIS A 543 11.91 -34.40 -3.03
CA HIS A 543 11.28 -34.92 -4.24
C HIS A 543 10.30 -36.06 -3.94
N HIS A 544 9.16 -36.05 -4.64
CA HIS A 544 8.20 -37.17 -4.59
C HIS A 544 7.79 -37.61 -6.01
N PRO A 545 7.61 -38.90 -6.28
CA PRO A 545 7.28 -39.42 -7.62
C PRO A 545 5.94 -38.92 -8.20
N ILE A 546 5.07 -38.33 -7.36
CA ILE A 546 3.80 -37.74 -7.81
C ILE A 546 4.00 -36.42 -8.60
N PHE A 547 5.14 -35.76 -8.47
CA PHE A 547 5.41 -34.47 -9.10
C PHE A 547 5.74 -34.70 -10.59
N ASP A 548 5.15 -33.87 -11.44
CA ASP A 548 5.56 -33.68 -12.83
C ASP A 548 6.69 -32.67 -12.92
N GLU A 549 6.64 -31.66 -12.06
CA GLU A 549 7.68 -30.65 -11.86
C GLU A 549 7.96 -30.49 -10.37
N TRP A 550 9.22 -30.32 -9.99
CA TRP A 550 9.62 -30.15 -8.61
C TRP A 550 10.36 -28.83 -8.38
N ILE A 551 9.79 -28.00 -7.55
CA ILE A 551 10.40 -26.76 -7.03
C ILE A 551 10.98 -27.09 -5.65
N ALA A 552 12.31 -27.26 -5.61
CA ALA A 552 13.02 -27.59 -4.39
C ALA A 552 13.13 -26.35 -3.48
N VAL A 553 12.66 -26.46 -2.24
CA VAL A 553 12.76 -25.41 -1.22
C VAL A 553 13.47 -25.95 0.02
N PRO A 554 14.16 -25.11 0.83
CA PRO A 554 14.79 -25.59 2.06
C PRO A 554 13.78 -26.12 3.08
N ASP A 555 14.19 -27.12 3.87
CA ASP A 555 13.42 -27.64 5.01
C ASP A 555 13.69 -26.79 6.25
N VAL A 556 12.81 -25.86 6.50
CA VAL A 556 12.93 -24.89 7.59
C VAL A 556 11.82 -25.03 8.66
N GLY A 557 11.23 -26.22 8.74
CA GLY A 557 10.21 -26.56 9.74
C GLY A 557 9.00 -25.63 9.71
N MET A 558 8.62 -25.06 10.86
CA MET A 558 7.42 -24.20 10.98
C MET A 558 7.46 -22.93 10.10
N LEU A 559 8.66 -22.48 9.70
CA LEU A 559 8.84 -21.31 8.82
C LEU A 559 8.87 -21.68 7.33
N SER A 560 8.50 -22.91 6.96
CA SER A 560 8.42 -23.40 5.57
C SER A 560 7.52 -22.53 4.65
N SER A 561 6.62 -21.74 5.23
CA SER A 561 5.85 -20.73 4.52
C SER A 561 6.74 -19.67 3.83
N ILE A 562 7.90 -19.30 4.41
CA ILE A 562 8.80 -18.28 3.87
C ILE A 562 9.38 -18.73 2.50
N PRO A 563 10.17 -19.82 2.40
CA PRO A 563 10.72 -20.23 1.10
C PRO A 563 9.63 -20.63 0.11
N SER A 564 8.49 -21.16 0.57
CA SER A 564 7.36 -21.49 -0.30
C SER A 564 6.76 -20.26 -0.99
N ILE A 565 6.56 -19.16 -0.26
CA ILE A 565 6.08 -17.88 -0.80
C ILE A 565 7.11 -17.29 -1.77
N ILE A 566 8.40 -17.27 -1.40
CA ILE A 566 9.48 -16.76 -2.24
C ILE A 566 9.52 -17.48 -3.60
N ALA A 567 9.41 -18.81 -3.60
CA ALA A 567 9.41 -19.60 -4.82
C ALA A 567 8.26 -19.19 -5.77
N ILE A 568 7.06 -18.98 -5.22
CA ILE A 568 5.91 -18.58 -6.05
C ILE A 568 5.97 -17.11 -6.45
N GLN A 569 6.56 -16.23 -5.65
CA GLN A 569 6.81 -14.85 -6.07
C GLN A 569 7.73 -14.80 -7.30
N ILE A 570 8.78 -15.63 -7.35
CA ILE A 570 9.68 -15.75 -8.50
C ILE A 570 8.93 -16.34 -9.71
N LEU A 571 8.14 -17.41 -9.51
CA LEU A 571 7.33 -18.00 -10.57
C LEU A 571 6.35 -16.99 -11.16
N ALA A 572 5.62 -16.25 -10.32
CA ALA A 572 4.68 -15.21 -10.73
C ALA A 572 5.40 -14.06 -11.49
N TYR A 573 6.58 -13.65 -11.03
CA TYR A 573 7.43 -12.67 -11.72
C TYR A 573 7.75 -13.13 -13.14
N HIS A 574 8.24 -14.36 -13.31
CA HIS A 574 8.56 -14.88 -14.64
C HIS A 574 7.33 -15.05 -15.53
N LEU A 575 6.21 -15.53 -15.00
CA LEU A 575 4.94 -15.58 -15.72
C LEU A 575 4.52 -14.17 -16.20
N SER A 576 4.69 -13.14 -15.36
CA SER A 576 4.42 -11.76 -15.74
C SER A 576 5.28 -11.29 -16.93
N VAL A 577 6.59 -11.46 -16.82
CA VAL A 577 7.56 -11.01 -17.84
C VAL A 577 7.37 -11.75 -19.16
N LEU A 578 7.20 -13.08 -19.11
CA LEU A 578 6.97 -13.91 -20.31
C LEU A 578 5.68 -13.57 -21.05
N ARG A 579 4.68 -13.07 -20.34
CA ARG A 579 3.41 -12.57 -20.90
C ARG A 579 3.48 -11.12 -21.37
N GLY A 580 4.65 -10.45 -21.27
CA GLY A 580 4.86 -9.07 -21.65
C GLY A 580 4.22 -8.06 -20.68
N ASN A 581 3.90 -8.46 -19.46
CA ASN A 581 3.36 -7.57 -18.44
C ASN A 581 4.48 -6.88 -17.65
N ASN A 582 4.16 -5.76 -17.01
CA ASN A 582 5.06 -5.08 -16.08
C ASN A 582 4.77 -5.56 -14.64
N PRO A 583 5.68 -6.35 -14.00
CA PRO A 583 5.44 -6.87 -12.66
C PRO A 583 5.47 -5.80 -11.56
N ASP A 584 6.13 -4.65 -11.82
CA ASP A 584 6.20 -3.55 -10.84
C ASP A 584 4.89 -2.76 -10.76
N MET A 585 4.19 -2.64 -11.89
CA MET A 585 2.98 -1.82 -12.04
C MET A 585 1.89 -2.61 -12.81
N PRO A 586 1.29 -3.63 -12.19
CA PRO A 586 0.21 -4.38 -12.81
C PRO A 586 -1.04 -3.51 -12.99
N ARG A 587 -1.77 -3.77 -14.09
CA ARG A 587 -2.99 -3.00 -14.41
C ARG A 587 -4.03 -3.06 -13.29
N ASN A 588 -4.78 -1.98 -13.11
CA ASN A 588 -5.91 -1.88 -12.17
C ASN A 588 -5.54 -2.04 -10.68
N LEU A 589 -4.27 -2.03 -10.33
CA LEU A 589 -3.82 -2.17 -8.95
C LEU A 589 -3.01 -0.93 -8.51
N ALA A 590 -3.01 -0.70 -7.22
CA ALA A 590 -2.19 0.31 -6.56
C ALA A 590 -1.51 -0.29 -5.33
N LYS A 591 -0.30 0.21 -4.98
CA LYS A 591 0.49 -0.30 -3.86
C LYS A 591 -0.25 -0.25 -2.52
N SER A 592 -1.12 0.72 -2.33
CA SER A 592 -1.95 0.83 -1.12
C SER A 592 -3.33 1.38 -1.49
N VAL A 593 -4.38 0.75 -1.00
CA VAL A 593 -5.77 1.14 -1.26
C VAL A 593 -6.26 2.02 -0.11
N THR A 594 -6.35 3.34 -0.35
CA THR A 594 -6.75 4.35 0.64
C THR A 594 -8.17 4.85 0.45
N VAL A 595 -8.88 4.32 -0.52
CA VAL A 595 -10.32 4.58 -0.79
C VAL A 595 -11.10 3.29 -0.65
N LYS A 596 -12.41 3.40 -0.34
CA LYS A 596 -13.35 2.29 -0.37
C LYS A 596 -13.87 2.03 -1.77
#